data_1ec74adf251349cd62f5729381ba1640
#
_entry.id   1ec74adf251349cd62f5729381ba1640
#
_cell.length_a   1.000
_cell.length_b   1.000
_cell.length_c   1.000
_cell.angle_alpha   90.00
_cell.angle_beta   90.00
_cell.angle_gamma   90.00
#
_symmetry.space_group_name_H-M   'P 1'
#
loop_
_entity.id
_entity.type
_entity.pdbx_description
1 polymer ?
#
loop_
_entity_poly.entity_id
_entity_poly.type
_entity_poly.pdbx_seq_one_letter_code
_entity_poly.pdbx_strand_id
1 'polypeptide(L)'
;KWNSIDEFDDISTKDQYQIARKAGLSDREAMEACNRMSRDNARTPMQWSSEENAGFSKGKPWMPVNENYKVVNVAEEEKEYGSILNFYKRLIAFYKSEEYNNRRKIKSRKYGHTPRFV
;
A
#
# COMPACT_ATOMS: atom_id res chain seq x y z
N LYS A 1 -5.26 11.60 5.31
CA LYS A 1 -6.50 12.20 4.80
C LYS A 1 -6.18 13.53 4.16
N TRP A 2 -6.59 13.73 2.90
CA TRP A 2 -6.35 14.95 2.14
C TRP A 2 -7.38 16.02 2.54
N ASN A 3 -6.96 17.26 2.65
CA ASN A 3 -7.81 18.36 3.12
C ASN A 3 -8.36 19.21 1.97
N SER A 4 -7.71 19.15 0.80
CA SER A 4 -8.09 19.94 -0.39
C SER A 4 -7.93 19.09 -1.64
N ILE A 5 -8.73 19.37 -2.67
CA ILE A 5 -8.60 18.71 -3.98
C ILE A 5 -7.26 19.02 -4.65
N ASP A 6 -6.65 20.14 -4.33
CA ASP A 6 -5.36 20.53 -4.91
C ASP A 6 -4.19 19.70 -4.39
N GLU A 7 -4.36 19.04 -3.24
CA GLU A 7 -3.35 18.14 -2.67
C GLU A 7 -3.24 16.80 -3.40
N PHE A 8 -4.24 16.42 -4.21
CA PHE A 8 -4.19 15.22 -5.02
C PHE A 8 -3.37 15.44 -6.29
N ASP A 9 -2.55 14.45 -6.64
CA ASP A 9 -1.87 14.38 -7.94
C ASP A 9 -2.66 13.57 -8.97
N ASP A 10 -3.51 12.66 -8.52
CA ASP A 10 -4.33 11.83 -9.39
C ASP A 10 -5.37 12.65 -10.18
N ILE A 11 -5.12 12.81 -11.47
CA ILE A 11 -6.00 13.54 -12.41
C ILE A 11 -7.43 12.95 -12.37
N SER A 12 -7.56 11.63 -12.32
CA SER A 12 -8.87 10.97 -12.25
C SER A 12 -9.64 11.37 -11.00
N THR A 13 -8.96 11.55 -9.87
CA THR A 13 -9.59 12.05 -8.63
C THR A 13 -10.08 13.48 -8.78
N LYS A 14 -9.28 14.35 -9.41
CA LYS A 14 -9.69 15.74 -9.69
C LYS A 14 -10.91 15.79 -10.61
N ASP A 15 -10.94 14.97 -11.65
CA ASP A 15 -12.09 14.87 -12.55
C ASP A 15 -13.35 14.37 -11.82
N GLN A 16 -13.23 13.33 -11.01
CA GLN A 16 -14.35 12.79 -10.22
C GLN A 16 -14.89 13.83 -9.24
N TYR A 17 -14.03 14.60 -8.60
CA TYR A 17 -14.45 15.72 -7.76
C TYR A 17 -15.30 16.72 -8.55
N GLN A 18 -14.85 17.14 -9.74
CA GLN A 18 -15.60 18.07 -10.58
C GLN A 18 -16.97 17.52 -11.00
N ILE A 19 -17.02 16.23 -11.35
CA ILE A 19 -18.27 15.54 -11.69
C ILE A 19 -19.22 15.53 -10.49
N ALA A 20 -18.73 15.18 -9.30
CA ALA A 20 -19.52 15.15 -8.08
C ALA A 20 -20.09 16.55 -7.73
N ARG A 21 -19.26 17.61 -7.85
CA ARG A 21 -19.69 19.00 -7.64
C ARG A 21 -20.77 19.44 -8.63
N LYS A 22 -20.61 19.10 -9.92
CA LYS A 22 -21.61 19.38 -10.97
C LYS A 22 -22.91 18.61 -10.75
N ALA A 23 -22.85 17.42 -10.16
CA ALA A 23 -24.01 16.63 -9.77
C ALA A 23 -24.72 17.16 -8.51
N GLY A 24 -24.22 18.23 -7.89
CA GLY A 24 -24.85 18.90 -6.74
C GLY A 24 -24.36 18.43 -5.38
N LEU A 25 -23.35 17.58 -5.30
CA LEU A 25 -22.76 17.21 -4.01
C LEU A 25 -22.07 18.44 -3.39
N SER A 26 -22.13 18.54 -2.07
CA SER A 26 -21.37 19.55 -1.33
C SER A 26 -19.86 19.26 -1.46
N ASP A 27 -19.03 20.27 -1.21
CA ASP A 27 -17.59 20.13 -1.18
C ASP A 27 -17.14 18.98 -0.25
N ARG A 28 -17.71 18.93 0.94
CA ARG A 28 -17.42 17.91 1.94
C ARG A 28 -17.73 16.50 1.43
N GLU A 29 -18.86 16.30 0.77
CA GLU A 29 -19.25 14.97 0.24
C GLU A 29 -18.35 14.56 -0.93
N ALA A 30 -18.04 15.48 -1.83
CA ALA A 30 -17.13 15.24 -2.94
C ALA A 30 -15.71 14.91 -2.44
N MET A 31 -15.19 15.68 -1.46
CA MET A 31 -13.89 15.40 -0.85
C MET A 31 -13.86 14.08 -0.08
N GLU A 32 -14.94 13.71 0.61
CA GLU A 32 -15.03 12.43 1.30
C GLU A 32 -14.96 11.25 0.32
N ALA A 33 -15.65 11.33 -0.81
CA ALA A 33 -15.59 10.33 -1.86
C ALA A 33 -14.16 10.23 -2.46
N CYS A 34 -13.52 11.38 -2.76
CA CYS A 34 -12.15 11.42 -3.25
C CYS A 34 -11.15 10.82 -2.25
N ASN A 35 -11.26 11.17 -0.97
CA ASN A 35 -10.41 10.62 0.09
C ASN A 35 -10.54 9.09 0.22
N ARG A 36 -11.71 8.54 -0.09
CA ARG A 36 -11.95 7.08 -0.02
C ARG A 36 -11.40 6.35 -1.24
N MET A 37 -11.51 6.93 -2.42
CA MET A 37 -11.34 6.21 -3.69
C MET A 37 -10.06 6.56 -4.45
N SER A 38 -9.35 7.61 -4.06
CA SER A 38 -8.16 8.08 -4.79
C SER A 38 -7.04 7.03 -4.79
N ARG A 39 -6.40 6.87 -5.96
CA ARG A 39 -5.19 6.09 -6.11
C ARG A 39 -3.98 6.67 -5.35
N ASP A 40 -4.01 7.95 -5.03
CA ASP A 40 -2.95 8.61 -4.26
C ASP A 40 -2.82 8.04 -2.85
N ASN A 41 -3.88 7.44 -2.31
CA ASN A 41 -3.83 6.74 -1.02
C ASN A 41 -2.82 5.57 -1.00
N ALA A 42 -2.52 4.99 -2.17
CA ALA A 42 -1.54 3.90 -2.32
C ALA A 42 -0.17 4.39 -2.80
N ARG A 43 0.02 5.70 -3.00
CA ARG A 43 1.24 6.33 -3.54
C ARG A 43 1.99 7.17 -2.51
N THR A 44 1.49 7.22 -1.28
CA THR A 44 2.17 7.93 -0.20
C THR A 44 3.57 7.37 0.05
N PRO A 45 4.52 8.20 0.53
CA PRO A 45 5.88 7.75 0.83
C PRO A 45 5.90 6.54 1.76
N MET A 46 6.86 5.63 1.54
CA MET A 46 7.06 4.46 2.40
C MET A 46 7.42 4.90 3.82
N GLN A 47 6.76 4.28 4.79
CA GLN A 47 6.96 4.56 6.21
C GLN A 47 8.06 3.66 6.78
N TRP A 48 9.29 4.15 6.80
CA TRP A 48 10.43 3.38 7.29
C TRP A 48 10.59 3.42 8.80
N SER A 49 10.31 4.59 9.41
CA SER A 49 10.44 4.79 10.85
C SER A 49 9.47 5.85 11.37
N SER A 50 9.47 6.07 12.67
CA SER A 50 8.73 7.15 13.33
C SER A 50 9.41 8.53 13.26
N GLU A 51 10.54 8.65 12.56
CA GLU A 51 11.29 9.89 12.39
C GLU A 51 10.57 10.85 11.41
N GLU A 52 11.12 12.05 11.29
CA GLU A 52 10.60 13.07 10.35
C GLU A 52 10.44 12.50 8.93
N ASN A 53 9.35 12.85 8.26
CA ASN A 53 8.97 12.32 6.96
C ASN A 53 8.95 10.77 6.90
N ALA A 54 8.66 10.12 8.03
CA ALA A 54 8.65 8.67 8.16
C ALA A 54 10.00 7.99 7.82
N GLY A 55 11.12 8.69 7.98
CA GLY A 55 12.44 8.23 7.55
C GLY A 55 12.59 8.07 6.03
N PHE A 56 11.64 8.55 5.24
CA PHE A 56 11.64 8.43 3.79
C PHE A 56 12.59 9.42 3.12
N SER A 57 12.63 10.67 3.60
CA SER A 57 13.43 11.75 3.01
C SER A 57 13.85 12.76 4.05
N LYS A 58 15.03 13.37 3.86
CA LYS A 58 15.49 14.53 4.64
C LYS A 58 14.85 15.85 4.20
N GLY A 59 14.30 15.91 2.99
CA GLY A 59 13.57 17.05 2.47
C GLY A 59 12.06 16.77 2.43
N LYS A 60 11.27 17.81 2.13
CA LYS A 60 9.81 17.68 1.97
C LYS A 60 9.49 16.65 0.88
N PRO A 61 8.77 15.58 1.18
CA PRO A 61 8.32 14.63 0.15
C PRO A 61 7.38 15.32 -0.86
N TRP A 62 7.38 14.84 -2.10
CA TRP A 62 6.47 15.33 -3.15
C TRP A 62 4.99 15.09 -2.82
N MET A 63 4.72 14.06 -2.03
CA MET A 63 3.39 13.71 -1.53
C MET A 63 3.45 13.60 0.00
N PRO A 64 2.42 14.03 0.74
CA PRO A 64 2.42 13.95 2.20
C PRO A 64 2.56 12.51 2.70
N VAL A 65 3.29 12.34 3.78
CA VAL A 65 3.36 11.08 4.51
C VAL A 65 2.04 10.86 5.25
N ASN A 66 1.57 9.61 5.31
CA ASN A 66 0.39 9.27 6.10
C ASN A 66 0.67 9.49 7.60
N GLU A 67 -0.23 10.16 8.29
CA GLU A 67 -0.07 10.57 9.70
C GLU A 67 0.17 9.40 10.67
N ASN A 68 -0.23 8.19 10.29
CA ASN A 68 -0.06 7.00 11.11
C ASN A 68 1.39 6.47 11.15
N TYR A 69 2.34 7.08 10.42
CA TYR A 69 3.73 6.61 10.32
C TYR A 69 4.44 6.50 11.69
N LYS A 70 3.97 7.26 12.67
CA LYS A 70 4.52 7.20 14.02
C LYS A 70 4.28 5.87 14.74
N VAL A 71 3.25 5.15 14.32
CA VAL A 71 2.83 3.87 14.90
C VAL A 71 2.99 2.72 13.90
N VAL A 72 2.67 2.98 12.63
CA VAL A 72 2.75 1.98 11.57
C VAL A 72 3.94 2.30 10.68
N ASN A 73 5.03 1.58 10.86
CA ASN A 73 6.24 1.74 10.06
C ASN A 73 7.09 0.47 10.11
N VAL A 74 8.04 0.35 9.17
CA VAL A 74 8.90 -0.83 9.04
C VAL A 74 9.68 -1.11 10.32
N ALA A 75 10.24 -0.09 10.97
CA ALA A 75 11.05 -0.29 12.18
C ALA A 75 10.26 -0.89 13.35
N GLU A 76 8.98 -0.54 13.49
CA GLU A 76 8.10 -1.14 14.51
C GLU A 76 7.63 -2.54 14.07
N GLU A 77 7.26 -2.71 12.81
CA GLU A 77 6.86 -4.01 12.25
C GLU A 77 7.97 -5.07 12.36
N GLU A 78 9.25 -4.68 12.26
CA GLU A 78 10.38 -5.60 12.41
C GLU A 78 10.53 -6.16 13.81
N LYS A 79 10.17 -5.38 14.84
CA LYS A 79 10.24 -5.80 16.26
C LYS A 79 9.14 -6.80 16.62
N GLU A 80 8.01 -6.73 15.94
CA GLU A 80 6.82 -7.53 16.25
C GLU A 80 6.81 -8.84 15.44
N TYR A 81 6.97 -9.98 16.11
CA TYR A 81 7.01 -11.30 15.45
C TYR A 81 5.74 -11.58 14.62
N GLY A 82 4.59 -11.19 15.13
CA GLY A 82 3.27 -11.39 14.50
C GLY A 82 2.91 -10.36 13.42
N SER A 83 3.78 -9.38 13.15
CA SER A 83 3.51 -8.33 12.17
C SER A 83 3.33 -8.85 10.74
N ILE A 84 2.65 -8.05 9.91
CA ILE A 84 2.46 -8.34 8.50
C ILE A 84 3.81 -8.46 7.78
N LEU A 85 4.75 -7.57 8.06
CA LEU A 85 6.09 -7.61 7.48
C LEU A 85 6.81 -8.92 7.80
N ASN A 86 6.84 -9.32 9.06
CA ASN A 86 7.51 -10.54 9.49
C ASN A 86 6.78 -11.80 8.98
N PHE A 87 5.46 -11.75 8.85
CA PHE A 87 4.70 -12.80 8.19
C PHE A 87 5.14 -12.98 6.73
N TYR A 88 5.22 -11.90 5.95
CA TYR A 88 5.66 -11.98 4.56
C TYR A 88 7.13 -12.40 4.43
N LYS A 89 8.01 -11.94 5.31
CA LYS A 89 9.41 -12.41 5.33
C LYS A 89 9.49 -13.95 5.48
N ARG A 90 8.72 -14.50 6.42
CA ARG A 90 8.65 -15.97 6.62
C ARG A 90 8.02 -16.70 5.44
N LEU A 91 6.95 -16.14 4.88
CA LEU A 91 6.27 -16.72 3.72
C LEU A 91 7.19 -16.76 2.49
N ILE A 92 7.94 -15.71 2.23
CA ILE A 92 8.92 -15.65 1.13
C ILE A 92 10.06 -16.64 1.37
N ALA A 93 10.57 -16.73 2.60
CA ALA A 93 11.61 -17.71 2.95
C ALA A 93 11.11 -19.15 2.74
N PHE A 94 9.90 -19.45 3.18
CA PHE A 94 9.27 -20.76 2.95
C PHE A 94 9.09 -21.05 1.45
N TYR A 95 8.60 -20.09 0.67
CA TYR A 95 8.42 -20.23 -0.77
C TYR A 95 9.73 -20.53 -1.51
N LYS A 96 10.85 -19.94 -1.05
CA LYS A 96 12.19 -20.18 -1.60
C LYS A 96 12.84 -21.45 -1.07
N SER A 97 12.28 -22.11 -0.07
CA SER A 97 12.86 -23.29 0.56
C SER A 97 12.81 -24.53 -0.36
N GLU A 98 13.72 -25.46 -0.12
CA GLU A 98 13.70 -26.78 -0.79
C GLU A 98 12.45 -27.58 -0.45
N GLU A 99 11.91 -27.43 0.76
CA GLU A 99 10.69 -28.09 1.20
C GLU A 99 9.50 -27.72 0.30
N TYR A 100 9.30 -26.43 0.02
CA TYR A 100 8.25 -26.00 -0.89
C TYR A 100 8.45 -26.55 -2.29
N ASN A 101 9.67 -26.46 -2.81
CA ASN A 101 10.02 -26.95 -4.14
C ASN A 101 9.82 -28.46 -4.27
N ASN A 102 10.14 -29.23 -3.26
CA ASN A 102 9.94 -30.68 -3.23
C ASN A 102 8.44 -31.04 -3.19
N ARG A 103 7.64 -30.36 -2.37
CA ARG A 103 6.17 -30.55 -2.34
C ARG A 103 5.52 -30.21 -3.68
N ARG A 104 6.00 -29.17 -4.37
CA ARG A 104 5.53 -28.81 -5.72
C ARG A 104 5.86 -29.87 -6.76
N LYS A 105 7.08 -30.42 -6.75
CA LYS A 105 7.49 -31.51 -7.64
C LYS A 105 6.64 -32.77 -7.44
N ILE A 106 6.31 -33.12 -6.22
CA ILE A 106 5.46 -34.28 -5.88
C ILE A 106 4.03 -34.05 -6.41
N LYS A 107 3.46 -32.86 -6.22
CA LYS A 107 2.12 -32.52 -6.75
C LYS A 107 2.07 -32.54 -8.26
N SER A 108 3.07 -31.98 -8.96
CA SER A 108 3.10 -31.97 -10.43
C SER A 108 3.21 -33.38 -11.01
N ARG A 109 3.96 -34.29 -10.36
CA ARG A 109 4.02 -35.69 -10.77
C ARG A 109 2.70 -36.44 -10.57
N LYS A 110 1.94 -36.08 -9.52
CA LYS A 110 0.70 -36.80 -9.16
C LYS A 110 -0.50 -36.34 -10.00
N TYR A 111 -0.50 -35.11 -10.53
CA TYR A 111 -1.64 -34.52 -11.22
C TYR A 111 -1.37 -34.09 -12.68
N GLY A 112 -0.17 -34.35 -13.21
CA GLY A 112 0.14 -34.10 -14.63
C GLY A 112 0.04 -32.63 -15.11
N HIS A 113 -0.12 -31.67 -14.19
CA HIS A 113 -0.25 -30.26 -14.51
C HIS A 113 0.93 -29.46 -14.00
N THR A 114 1.74 -28.95 -14.89
CA THR A 114 2.68 -27.85 -14.62
C THR A 114 1.94 -26.53 -14.85
N PRO A 115 1.66 -25.72 -13.83
CA PRO A 115 1.20 -24.36 -14.08
C PRO A 115 2.33 -23.60 -14.77
N ARG A 116 2.12 -23.20 -16.02
CA ARG A 116 2.96 -22.19 -16.67
C ARG A 116 2.51 -20.85 -16.12
N PHE A 117 3.34 -20.23 -15.30
CA PHE A 117 3.23 -18.80 -15.06
C PHE A 117 3.99 -18.11 -16.19
N VAL A 118 3.27 -17.34 -16.99
CA VAL A 118 3.79 -16.37 -17.94
C VAL A 118 4.14 -15.10 -17.17
#